data_0b79c23088b5d471ed7544004b484049
#
_entry.id   0b79c23088b5d471ed7544004b484049
#
_cell.length_a   1.000
_cell.length_b   1.000
_cell.length_c   1.000
_cell.angle_alpha   90.00
_cell.angle_beta   90.00
_cell.angle_gamma   90.00
#
_symmetry.space_group_name_H-M   'P 1'
#
loop_
_entity.id
_entity.type
_entity.pdbx_description
1 polymer ?
#
loop_
_entity_poly.entity_id
_entity_poly.type
_entity_poly.pdbx_seq_one_letter_code
_entity_poly.pdbx_strand_id
1 'polypeptide(L)'
;MEAILQWDGQALLFIQEHIRQVWMDGFWKTITHLGDAGWFWIILGIVLLIPKTTRKAGIAALAALAIGALITNVALKNIIARIRPYEVVEGLKLLIEPQSDFSFPSGHTCASIGAALAMY
;
A
#
# COMPACT_ATOMS: atom_id res chain seq x y z
N MET A 1 4.56 -22.99 -0.25
CA MET A 1 3.56 -21.90 -0.25
C MET A 1 2.79 -21.84 1.05
N GLU A 2 2.18 -22.95 1.48
CA GLU A 2 1.40 -23.00 2.74
C GLU A 2 2.17 -22.61 4.00
N ALA A 3 3.42 -23.06 4.15
CA ALA A 3 4.26 -22.71 5.30
C ALA A 3 4.50 -21.19 5.40
N ILE A 4 4.67 -20.50 4.29
CA ILE A 4 4.83 -19.04 4.26
C ILE A 4 3.53 -18.33 4.67
N LEU A 5 2.38 -18.84 4.22
CA LEU A 5 1.07 -18.29 4.57
C LEU A 5 0.74 -18.50 6.04
N GLN A 6 1.09 -19.66 6.59
CA GLN A 6 0.92 -19.95 8.02
C GLN A 6 1.80 -19.04 8.89
N TRP A 7 3.07 -18.87 8.51
CA TRP A 7 4.00 -17.98 9.21
C TRP A 7 3.52 -16.53 9.16
N ASP A 8 3.06 -16.06 8.00
CA ASP A 8 2.50 -14.73 7.81
C ASP A 8 1.26 -14.50 8.71
N GLY A 9 0.34 -15.46 8.77
CA GLY A 9 -0.83 -15.42 9.66
C GLY A 9 -0.45 -15.36 11.14
N GLN A 10 0.52 -16.17 11.57
CA GLN A 10 1.01 -16.17 12.94
C GLN A 10 1.69 -14.83 13.30
N ALA A 11 2.49 -14.27 12.38
CA ALA A 11 3.13 -12.97 12.58
C ALA A 11 2.10 -11.85 12.72
N LEU A 12 1.03 -11.85 11.91
CA LEU A 12 -0.05 -10.87 12.00
C LEU A 12 -0.81 -10.97 13.33
N LEU A 13 -1.13 -12.18 13.79
CA LEU A 13 -1.76 -12.39 15.09
C LEU A 13 -0.85 -11.95 16.24
N PHE A 14 0.44 -12.26 16.18
CA PHE A 14 1.42 -11.80 17.17
C PHE A 14 1.47 -10.28 17.25
N ILE A 15 1.51 -9.58 16.11
CA ILE A 15 1.47 -8.12 16.07
C ILE A 15 0.18 -7.59 16.68
N GLN A 16 -0.97 -8.20 16.37
CA GLN A 16 -2.26 -7.80 16.90
C GLN A 16 -2.33 -7.94 18.42
N GLU A 17 -1.80 -9.04 18.96
CA GLU A 17 -1.90 -9.37 20.39
C GLU A 17 -0.87 -8.66 21.26
N HIS A 18 0.36 -8.44 20.74
CA HIS A 18 1.49 -7.98 21.54
C HIS A 18 1.95 -6.56 21.21
N ILE A 19 1.76 -6.10 19.97
CA ILE A 19 2.29 -4.82 19.51
C ILE A 19 1.19 -3.77 19.36
N ARG A 20 0.01 -4.19 18.88
CA ARG A 20 -1.11 -3.27 18.65
C ARG A 20 -1.63 -2.69 19.97
N GLN A 21 -1.72 -1.38 20.01
CA GLN A 21 -2.33 -0.65 21.12
C GLN A 21 -3.44 0.27 20.59
N VAL A 22 -4.55 0.35 21.32
CA VAL A 22 -5.75 1.09 20.89
C VAL A 22 -5.46 2.56 20.58
N TRP A 23 -4.56 3.21 21.29
CA TRP A 23 -4.18 4.59 21.04
C TRP A 23 -3.45 4.79 19.71
N MET A 24 -2.77 3.76 19.20
CA MET A 24 -2.08 3.78 17.92
C MET A 24 -3.02 3.58 16.72
N ASP A 25 -4.22 3.05 16.95
CA ASP A 25 -5.16 2.72 15.88
C ASP A 25 -5.54 3.95 15.05
N GLY A 26 -5.77 5.08 15.71
CA GLY A 26 -6.07 6.36 15.03
C GLY A 26 -4.93 6.85 14.15
N PHE A 27 -3.71 6.76 14.66
CA PHE A 27 -2.49 7.13 13.92
C PHE A 27 -2.30 6.25 12.68
N TRP A 28 -2.38 4.92 12.83
CA TRP A 28 -2.22 4.00 11.71
C TRP A 28 -3.33 4.13 10.67
N LYS A 29 -4.59 4.34 11.12
CA LYS A 29 -5.70 4.63 10.19
C LYS A 29 -5.42 5.86 9.35
N THR A 30 -4.98 6.95 9.97
CA THR A 30 -4.69 8.20 9.26
C THR A 30 -3.57 8.00 8.22
N ILE A 31 -2.47 7.34 8.61
CA ILE A 31 -1.36 7.06 7.68
C ILE A 31 -1.82 6.18 6.52
N THR A 32 -2.63 5.16 6.79
CA THR A 32 -3.14 4.28 5.75
C THR A 32 -3.99 5.05 4.75
N HIS A 33 -4.89 5.91 5.21
CA HIS A 33 -5.72 6.74 4.32
C HIS A 33 -4.93 7.75 3.49
N LEU A 34 -3.82 8.27 4.00
CA LEU A 34 -2.91 9.11 3.19
C LEU A 34 -2.31 8.35 1.99
N GLY A 35 -2.14 7.03 2.14
CA GLY A 35 -1.65 6.15 1.07
C GLY A 35 -2.72 5.64 0.12
N ASP A 36 -4.01 5.82 0.43
CA ASP A 36 -5.11 5.28 -0.36
C ASP A 36 -5.08 5.81 -1.80
N ALA A 37 -5.14 4.88 -2.77
CA ALA A 37 -5.06 5.18 -4.19
C ALA A 37 -3.83 6.03 -4.61
N GLY A 38 -2.83 6.18 -3.76
CA GLY A 38 -1.64 7.00 -4.02
C GLY A 38 -1.89 8.51 -3.97
N TRP A 39 -3.00 8.97 -3.40
CA TRP A 39 -3.38 10.39 -3.40
C TRP A 39 -2.30 11.34 -2.90
N PHE A 40 -1.61 10.98 -1.80
CA PHE A 40 -0.51 11.77 -1.28
C PHE A 40 0.57 12.01 -2.35
N TRP A 41 0.97 10.95 -3.04
CA TRP A 41 2.01 11.01 -4.07
C TRP A 41 1.54 11.74 -5.34
N ILE A 42 0.25 11.61 -5.69
CA ILE A 42 -0.35 12.35 -6.81
C ILE A 42 -0.31 13.85 -6.53
N ILE A 43 -0.77 14.28 -5.35
CA ILE A 43 -0.76 15.70 -4.95
C ILE A 43 0.68 16.22 -4.93
N LEU A 44 1.60 15.48 -4.30
CA LEU A 44 3.01 15.86 -4.27
C LEU A 44 3.60 15.99 -5.68
N GLY A 45 3.33 15.03 -6.56
CA GLY A 45 3.77 15.08 -7.96
C GLY A 45 3.24 16.31 -8.68
N ILE A 46 1.96 16.67 -8.49
CA ILE A 46 1.35 17.88 -9.08
C ILE A 46 2.01 19.15 -8.54
N VAL A 47 2.22 19.22 -7.22
CA VAL A 47 2.89 20.37 -6.59
C VAL A 47 4.31 20.55 -7.13
N LEU A 48 5.05 19.48 -7.35
CA LEU A 48 6.39 19.52 -7.93
C LEU A 48 6.42 19.95 -9.40
N LEU A 49 5.30 19.93 -10.12
CA LEU A 49 5.21 20.47 -11.49
C LEU A 49 5.28 22.00 -11.53
N ILE A 50 4.91 22.68 -10.44
CA ILE A 50 4.82 24.15 -10.40
C ILE A 50 6.20 24.79 -10.57
N PRO A 51 7.22 24.50 -9.74
CA PRO A 51 8.54 25.06 -9.94
C PRO A 51 9.27 24.41 -11.12
N LYS A 52 9.94 25.22 -11.94
CA LYS A 52 10.72 24.70 -13.08
C LYS A 52 11.84 23.75 -12.65
N THR A 53 12.40 23.96 -11.45
CA THR A 53 13.51 23.16 -10.89
C THR A 53 13.10 21.74 -10.53
N THR A 54 11.88 21.53 -10.04
CA THR A 54 11.37 20.24 -9.57
C THR A 54 10.44 19.55 -10.57
N ARG A 55 10.10 20.21 -11.67
CA ARG A 55 9.13 19.71 -12.66
C ARG A 55 9.46 18.33 -13.21
N LYS A 56 10.73 18.06 -13.47
CA LYS A 56 11.16 16.73 -13.96
C LYS A 56 10.86 15.63 -12.95
N ALA A 57 11.13 15.90 -11.66
CA ALA A 57 10.82 14.96 -10.59
C ALA A 57 9.29 14.72 -10.45
N GLY A 58 8.49 15.79 -10.56
CA GLY A 58 7.03 15.66 -10.57
C GLY A 58 6.49 14.81 -11.72
N ILE A 59 6.99 15.03 -12.94
CA ILE A 59 6.63 14.22 -14.11
C ILE A 59 7.03 12.77 -13.90
N ALA A 60 8.26 12.50 -13.44
CA ALA A 60 8.75 11.14 -13.19
C ALA A 60 7.93 10.42 -12.13
N ALA A 61 7.59 11.10 -11.03
CA ALA A 61 6.76 10.54 -9.96
C ALA A 61 5.36 10.17 -10.47
N LEU A 62 4.68 11.06 -11.20
CA LEU A 62 3.35 10.80 -11.75
C LEU A 62 3.36 9.68 -12.79
N ALA A 63 4.39 9.61 -13.63
CA ALA A 63 4.56 8.52 -14.58
C ALA A 63 4.80 7.18 -13.86
N ALA A 64 5.63 7.17 -12.82
CA ALA A 64 5.88 5.97 -12.01
C ALA A 64 4.62 5.48 -11.31
N LEU A 65 3.79 6.41 -10.78
CA LEU A 65 2.51 6.07 -10.18
C LEU A 65 1.54 5.45 -11.20
N ALA A 66 1.41 6.04 -12.38
CA ALA A 66 0.52 5.53 -13.43
C ALA A 66 0.96 4.15 -13.91
N ILE A 67 2.23 3.97 -14.23
CA ILE A 67 2.79 2.69 -14.68
C ILE A 67 2.70 1.64 -13.56
N GLY A 68 3.06 2.02 -12.33
CA GLY A 68 2.99 1.16 -11.17
C GLY A 68 1.55 0.69 -10.88
N ALA A 69 0.57 1.59 -10.98
CA ALA A 69 -0.85 1.24 -10.81
C ALA A 69 -1.32 0.25 -11.88
N LEU A 70 -0.97 0.45 -13.14
CA LEU A 70 -1.30 -0.47 -14.23
C LEU A 70 -0.70 -1.85 -14.01
N ILE A 71 0.60 -1.91 -13.74
CA ILE A 71 1.29 -3.19 -13.53
C ILE A 71 0.78 -3.89 -12.26
N THR A 72 0.68 -3.17 -11.15
CA THR A 72 0.34 -3.75 -9.85
C THR A 72 -1.14 -4.12 -9.78
N ASN A 73 -2.04 -3.17 -10.03
CA ASN A 73 -3.45 -3.37 -9.77
C ASN A 73 -4.17 -4.10 -10.91
N VAL A 74 -3.78 -3.86 -12.17
CA VAL A 74 -4.45 -4.49 -13.32
C VAL A 74 -3.83 -5.83 -13.67
N ALA A 75 -2.48 -5.93 -13.72
CA ALA A 75 -1.82 -7.16 -14.14
C ALA A 75 -1.51 -8.08 -12.94
N LEU A 76 -0.61 -7.67 -12.04
CA LEU A 76 -0.05 -8.58 -11.04
C LEU A 76 -1.06 -9.05 -10.00
N LYS A 77 -1.96 -8.18 -9.52
CA LYS A 77 -2.98 -8.59 -8.55
C LYS A 77 -3.90 -9.67 -9.10
N ASN A 78 -4.29 -9.56 -10.35
CA ASN A 78 -5.17 -10.56 -10.99
C ASN A 78 -4.45 -11.86 -11.34
N ILE A 79 -3.16 -11.80 -11.67
CA ILE A 79 -2.35 -13.00 -11.97
C ILE A 79 -2.04 -13.78 -10.69
N ILE A 80 -1.64 -13.10 -9.62
CA ILE A 80 -1.24 -13.73 -8.36
C ILE A 80 -2.47 -14.10 -7.53
N ALA A 81 -3.51 -13.28 -7.57
CA ALA A 81 -4.82 -13.48 -6.94
C ALA A 81 -4.73 -13.94 -5.46
N ARG A 82 -3.80 -13.37 -4.68
CA ARG A 82 -3.62 -13.75 -3.28
C ARG A 82 -4.78 -13.24 -2.43
N ILE A 83 -5.47 -14.17 -1.78
CA ILE A 83 -6.56 -13.87 -0.84
C ILE A 83 -6.00 -13.09 0.35
N ARG A 84 -6.80 -12.18 0.90
CA ARG A 84 -6.36 -11.36 2.03
C ARG A 84 -6.29 -12.18 3.33
N PRO A 85 -5.27 -11.94 4.18
CA PRO A 85 -5.08 -12.72 5.41
C PRO A 85 -6.30 -12.74 6.32
N TYR A 86 -7.05 -11.63 6.43
CA TYR A 86 -8.24 -11.57 7.30
C TYR A 86 -9.42 -12.44 6.81
N GLU A 87 -9.40 -12.91 5.56
CA GLU A 87 -10.41 -13.82 5.02
C GLU A 87 -10.09 -15.30 5.34
N VAL A 88 -8.83 -15.61 5.65
CA VAL A 88 -8.35 -16.97 5.87
C VAL A 88 -7.78 -17.23 7.26
N VAL A 89 -7.43 -16.19 8.00
CA VAL A 89 -6.88 -16.27 9.36
C VAL A 89 -7.94 -15.85 10.36
N GLU A 90 -8.44 -16.81 11.13
CA GLU A 90 -9.40 -16.55 12.19
C GLU A 90 -8.80 -15.66 13.29
N GLY A 91 -9.60 -14.74 13.81
CA GLY A 91 -9.20 -13.85 14.92
C GLY A 91 -8.52 -12.55 14.51
N LEU A 92 -8.20 -12.33 13.23
CA LEU A 92 -7.69 -11.03 12.78
C LEU A 92 -8.78 -9.95 12.79
N LYS A 93 -8.48 -8.83 13.45
CA LYS A 93 -9.38 -7.66 13.54
C LYS A 93 -8.90 -6.57 12.61
N LEU A 94 -9.78 -6.17 11.69
CA LEU A 94 -9.50 -5.05 10.79
C LEU A 94 -9.55 -3.71 11.51
N LEU A 95 -8.66 -2.80 11.15
CA LEU A 95 -8.67 -1.40 11.57
C LEU A 95 -9.41 -0.49 10.60
N ILE A 96 -9.48 -0.90 9.35
CA ILE A 96 -10.12 -0.19 8.24
C ILE A 96 -11.16 -1.10 7.59
N GLU A 97 -11.98 -0.55 6.72
CA GLU A 97 -12.96 -1.35 5.98
C GLU A 97 -12.29 -2.43 5.12
N PRO A 98 -12.95 -3.60 4.95
CA PRO A 98 -12.47 -4.66 4.08
C PRO A 98 -12.23 -4.14 2.66
N GLN A 99 -11.08 -4.47 2.10
CA GLN A 99 -10.74 -4.10 0.74
C GLN A 99 -11.26 -5.16 -0.23
N SER A 100 -11.76 -4.74 -1.37
CA SER A 100 -12.36 -5.62 -2.39
C SER A 100 -11.36 -6.25 -3.37
N ASP A 101 -10.09 -5.86 -3.29
CA ASP A 101 -9.03 -6.34 -4.19
C ASP A 101 -8.10 -7.37 -3.52
N PHE A 102 -7.26 -8.04 -4.31
CA PHE A 102 -6.30 -9.02 -3.81
C PHE A 102 -5.19 -8.39 -2.97
N SER A 103 -4.61 -9.18 -2.04
CA SER A 103 -3.64 -8.69 -1.05
C SER A 103 -2.25 -8.42 -1.59
N PHE A 104 -1.86 -9.06 -2.68
CA PHE A 104 -0.50 -8.96 -3.22
C PHE A 104 -0.50 -8.76 -4.73
N PRO A 105 0.39 -7.93 -5.28
CA PRO A 105 1.30 -7.03 -4.57
C PRO A 105 0.60 -5.82 -3.95
N SER A 106 1.28 -5.18 -2.96
CA SER A 106 0.75 -4.02 -2.25
C SER A 106 0.76 -2.76 -3.12
N GLY A 107 -0.42 -2.17 -3.34
CA GLY A 107 -0.56 -0.90 -4.04
C GLY A 107 0.11 0.26 -3.32
N HIS A 108 0.01 0.33 -1.98
CA HIS A 108 0.66 1.35 -1.16
C HIS A 108 2.19 1.30 -1.28
N THR A 109 2.75 0.09 -1.21
CA THR A 109 4.20 -0.11 -1.36
C THR A 109 4.67 0.28 -2.75
N CYS A 110 3.97 -0.15 -3.79
CA CYS A 110 4.31 0.19 -5.17
C CYS A 110 4.27 1.71 -5.40
N ALA A 111 3.20 2.39 -4.95
CA ALA A 111 3.07 3.84 -5.09
C ALA A 111 4.17 4.59 -4.34
N SER A 112 4.43 4.22 -3.08
CA SER A 112 5.39 4.94 -2.24
C SER A 112 6.82 4.75 -2.72
N ILE A 113 7.25 3.52 -2.97
CA ILE A 113 8.62 3.25 -3.43
C ILE A 113 8.81 3.76 -4.86
N GLY A 114 7.85 3.51 -5.75
CA GLY A 114 7.93 3.94 -7.15
C GLY A 114 8.02 5.45 -7.29
N ALA A 115 7.17 6.21 -6.60
CA ALA A 115 7.21 7.67 -6.62
C ALA A 115 8.48 8.22 -5.99
N ALA A 116 8.90 7.70 -4.83
CA ALA A 116 10.11 8.14 -4.15
C ALA A 116 11.38 7.92 -4.98
N LEU A 117 11.54 6.74 -5.56
CA LEU A 117 12.69 6.44 -6.42
C LEU A 117 12.69 7.23 -7.73
N ALA A 118 11.52 7.52 -8.28
CA ALA A 118 11.41 8.32 -9.50
C ALA A 118 11.75 9.80 -9.29
N MET A 119 11.64 10.31 -8.06
CA MET A 119 11.99 11.68 -7.71
C MET A 119 13.48 11.87 -7.37
N TYR A 120 14.16 10.77 -7.02
CA TYR A 120 15.59 10.77 -6.69
C TYR A 120 16.44 10.92 -7.95
#